data_814a752e0957881a1eb7cf52f5e78a13
#
_entry.id   814a752e0957881a1eb7cf52f5e78a13
#
_cell.length_a   1.000
_cell.length_b   1.000
_cell.length_c   1.000
_cell.angle_alpha   90.00
_cell.angle_beta   90.00
_cell.angle_gamma   90.00
#
_symmetry.space_group_name_H-M   'P 1'
#
loop_
_entity.id
_entity.type
_entity.pdbx_description
1 polymer ?
#
loop_
_entity_poly.entity_id
_entity_poly.type
_entity_poly.pdbx_seq_one_letter_code
_entity_poly.pdbx_strand_id
1 'polypeptide(L)'
;MSMSKTVFVIGSNSFSGASFVRYLLNLELNVIGISRSPEYLSVFLPYKFNSPGKGRFEFHQLDLNHHLKEIDSLLDQHKPSLIFNFAAQSMVAQSWEHPEDWYQTNVLSLVSFIDVVRHKDYLDKYIHISTPEVYGSLSGYVKENKNYHPSTPYAIS
;
A
#
# COMPACT_ATOMS: atom_id res chain seq x y z
N MET A 1 24.80 -17.09 4.42
CA MET A 1 24.36 -15.71 4.29
C MET A 1 22.83 -15.73 4.33
N SER A 2 22.21 -15.18 5.36
CA SER A 2 20.75 -15.03 5.38
C SER A 2 20.38 -14.12 4.22
N MET A 3 19.57 -14.60 3.28
CA MET A 3 19.03 -13.72 2.24
C MET A 3 18.21 -12.64 2.93
N SER A 4 18.51 -11.37 2.61
CA SER A 4 17.74 -10.24 3.10
C SER A 4 16.27 -10.42 2.67
N LYS A 5 15.35 -10.39 3.63
CA LYS A 5 13.92 -10.53 3.34
C LYS A 5 13.45 -9.42 2.40
N THR A 6 12.67 -9.79 1.39
CA THR A 6 12.06 -8.82 0.47
C THR A 6 10.66 -8.46 0.97
N VAL A 7 10.34 -7.18 0.93
CA VAL A 7 9.05 -6.60 1.31
C VAL A 7 8.48 -5.82 0.13
N PHE A 8 7.20 -6.01 -0.18
CA PHE A 8 6.48 -5.19 -1.15
C PHE A 8 5.73 -4.08 -0.43
N VAL A 9 5.83 -2.86 -0.98
CA VAL A 9 5.09 -1.68 -0.51
C VAL A 9 4.30 -1.10 -1.68
N ILE A 10 2.99 -1.35 -1.69
CA ILE A 10 2.07 -0.79 -2.67
C ILE A 10 1.60 0.57 -2.17
N GLY A 11 1.64 1.60 -3.02
CA GLY A 11 1.47 2.99 -2.61
C GLY A 11 2.74 3.59 -2.01
N SER A 12 3.92 3.12 -2.45
CA SER A 12 5.24 3.54 -1.95
C SER A 12 5.52 5.05 -2.11
N ASN A 13 4.82 5.74 -3.03
CA ASN A 13 4.92 7.20 -3.23
C ASN A 13 3.95 8.00 -2.35
N SER A 14 3.03 7.35 -1.62
CA SER A 14 2.15 8.06 -0.69
C SER A 14 2.95 8.60 0.49
N PHE A 15 2.41 9.59 1.20
CA PHE A 15 3.05 10.19 2.37
C PHE A 15 3.47 9.12 3.40
N SER A 16 2.55 8.25 3.77
CA SER A 16 2.82 7.17 4.73
C SER A 16 3.68 6.06 4.14
N GLY A 17 3.41 5.66 2.89
CA GLY A 17 4.16 4.62 2.19
C GLY A 17 5.64 4.99 2.01
N ALA A 18 5.94 6.23 1.59
CA ALA A 18 7.32 6.69 1.43
C ALA A 18 8.10 6.73 2.75
N SER A 19 7.44 7.16 3.82
CA SER A 19 8.02 7.14 5.18
C SER A 19 8.27 5.71 5.65
N PHE A 20 7.34 4.80 5.34
CA PHE A 20 7.48 3.39 5.70
C PHE A 20 8.58 2.69 4.89
N VAL A 21 8.72 2.99 3.60
CA VAL A 21 9.86 2.52 2.79
C VAL A 21 11.18 2.91 3.46
N ARG A 22 11.34 4.17 3.86
CA ARG A 22 12.55 4.60 4.59
C ARG A 22 12.79 3.78 5.86
N TYR A 23 11.74 3.55 6.64
CA TYR A 23 11.83 2.73 7.85
C TYR A 23 12.35 1.31 7.55
N LEU A 24 11.79 0.65 6.53
CA LEU A 24 12.21 -0.70 6.12
C LEU A 24 13.67 -0.74 5.64
N LEU A 25 14.11 0.27 4.87
CA LEU A 25 15.50 0.37 4.42
C LEU A 25 16.47 0.54 5.59
N ASN A 26 16.08 1.26 6.64
CA ASN A 26 16.86 1.37 7.87
C ASN A 26 16.98 0.04 8.63
N LEU A 27 16.02 -0.87 8.44
CA LEU A 27 16.08 -2.26 8.94
C LEU A 27 16.87 -3.19 8.03
N GLU A 28 17.57 -2.66 7.03
CA GLU A 28 18.38 -3.41 6.05
C GLU A 28 17.56 -4.41 5.20
N LEU A 29 16.25 -4.16 5.03
CA LEU A 29 15.37 -4.98 4.20
C LEU A 29 15.43 -4.55 2.74
N ASN A 30 15.21 -5.49 1.81
CA ASN A 30 14.99 -5.17 0.41
C ASN A 30 13.53 -4.79 0.20
N VAL A 31 13.28 -3.67 -0.47
CA VAL A 31 11.94 -3.15 -0.67
C VAL A 31 11.65 -2.98 -2.16
N ILE A 32 10.57 -3.58 -2.62
CA ILE A 32 9.98 -3.33 -3.93
C ILE A 32 8.80 -2.37 -3.73
N GLY A 33 8.92 -1.17 -4.26
CA GLY A 33 7.90 -0.14 -4.18
C GLY A 33 7.06 -0.09 -5.46
N ILE A 34 5.74 -0.03 -5.31
CA ILE A 34 4.78 0.07 -6.42
C ILE A 34 3.89 1.28 -6.20
N SER A 35 3.72 2.10 -7.23
CA SER A 35 2.74 3.20 -7.24
C SER A 35 2.31 3.53 -8.66
N ARG A 36 1.07 4.00 -8.82
CA ARG A 36 0.51 4.38 -10.13
C ARG A 36 1.19 5.60 -10.76
N SER A 37 1.59 6.57 -9.95
CA SER A 37 2.32 7.76 -10.41
C SER A 37 3.82 7.52 -10.38
N PRO A 38 4.60 8.23 -11.20
CA PRO A 38 6.05 8.22 -11.10
C PRO A 38 6.50 8.72 -9.72
N GLU A 39 7.74 8.45 -9.37
CA GLU A 39 8.29 9.00 -8.15
C GLU A 39 8.24 10.55 -8.17
N TYR A 40 7.83 11.12 -7.05
CA TYR A 40 7.81 12.57 -6.86
C TYR A 40 9.23 13.16 -6.76
N LEU A 41 9.31 14.48 -6.65
CA LEU A 41 10.57 15.16 -6.32
C LEU A 41 11.17 14.57 -5.04
N SER A 42 12.49 14.40 -5.03
CA SER A 42 13.20 13.74 -3.92
C SER A 42 12.91 14.34 -2.55
N VAL A 43 12.58 15.64 -2.49
CA VAL A 43 12.20 16.34 -1.25
C VAL A 43 10.95 15.75 -0.58
N PHE A 44 10.08 15.08 -1.34
CA PHE A 44 8.89 14.42 -0.81
C PHE A 44 9.07 12.92 -0.57
N LEU A 45 10.26 12.38 -0.85
CA LEU A 45 10.55 10.96 -0.75
C LEU A 45 11.64 10.72 0.33
N PRO A 46 11.23 10.52 1.58
CA PRO A 46 12.17 10.37 2.70
C PRO A 46 13.22 9.30 2.49
N TYR A 47 12.94 8.26 1.73
CA TYR A 47 13.90 7.19 1.43
C TYR A 47 15.03 7.63 0.44
N LYS A 48 14.90 8.82 -0.17
CA LYS A 48 15.95 9.44 -1.00
C LYS A 48 16.85 10.39 -0.21
N PHE A 49 16.51 10.68 1.06
CA PHE A 49 17.35 11.53 1.91
C PHE A 49 18.49 10.70 2.50
N ASN A 50 19.73 11.18 2.27
CA ASN A 50 20.97 10.67 2.83
C ASN A 50 20.87 9.24 3.34
N SER A 51 21.12 8.32 2.47
CA SER A 51 20.98 6.90 2.69
C SER A 51 21.72 6.41 3.90
N PRO A 52 21.03 5.75 4.77
CA PRO A 52 21.77 5.08 5.82
C PRO A 52 21.52 3.60 5.91
N GLY A 53 20.58 3.06 5.17
CA GLY A 53 20.32 1.64 5.24
C GLY A 53 21.13 0.87 4.19
N LYS A 54 21.55 -0.36 4.51
CA LYS A 54 22.10 -1.32 3.53
C LYS A 54 21.00 -1.99 2.71
N GLY A 55 19.73 -1.71 3.02
CA GLY A 55 18.58 -2.20 2.26
C GLY A 55 18.57 -1.62 0.84
N ARG A 56 18.03 -2.38 -0.10
CA ARG A 56 17.87 -1.94 -1.49
C ARG A 56 16.44 -1.56 -1.74
N PHE A 57 16.23 -0.47 -2.49
CA PHE A 57 14.92 -0.04 -2.95
C PHE A 57 14.86 -0.11 -4.47
N GLU A 58 13.80 -0.74 -4.96
CA GLU A 58 13.47 -0.80 -6.38
C GLU A 58 12.04 -0.31 -6.58
N PHE A 59 11.84 0.64 -7.48
CA PHE A 59 10.55 1.27 -7.75
C PHE A 59 9.98 0.82 -9.09
N HIS A 60 8.70 0.47 -9.09
CA HIS A 60 7.93 0.15 -10.29
C HIS A 60 6.70 1.05 -10.38
N GLN A 61 6.56 1.75 -11.50
CA GLN A 61 5.36 2.53 -11.78
C GLN A 61 4.27 1.60 -12.34
N LEU A 62 3.43 1.09 -11.45
CA LEU A 62 2.33 0.18 -11.78
C LEU A 62 1.07 0.57 -10.99
N ASP A 63 -0.08 0.42 -11.65
CA ASP A 63 -1.40 0.71 -11.09
C ASP A 63 -2.16 -0.60 -10.84
N LEU A 64 -2.69 -0.78 -9.64
CA LEU A 64 -3.53 -1.93 -9.29
C LEU A 64 -4.74 -2.09 -10.21
N ASN A 65 -5.25 -0.99 -10.75
CA ASN A 65 -6.41 -1.01 -11.64
C ASN A 65 -6.10 -1.58 -13.03
N HIS A 66 -4.83 -1.50 -13.48
CA HIS A 66 -4.49 -1.77 -14.88
C HIS A 66 -3.34 -2.75 -15.09
N HIS A 67 -2.48 -2.95 -14.10
CA HIS A 67 -1.22 -3.70 -14.26
C HIS A 67 -1.13 -4.92 -13.34
N LEU A 68 -2.28 -5.59 -13.08
CA LEU A 68 -2.32 -6.73 -12.15
C LEU A 68 -1.39 -7.88 -12.58
N LYS A 69 -1.28 -8.14 -13.89
CA LYS A 69 -0.42 -9.21 -14.42
C LYS A 69 1.07 -8.92 -14.21
N GLU A 70 1.47 -7.68 -14.42
CA GLU A 70 2.85 -7.22 -14.20
C GLU A 70 3.20 -7.28 -12.71
N ILE A 71 2.27 -6.88 -11.84
CA ILE A 71 2.43 -6.99 -10.38
C ILE A 71 2.55 -8.46 -9.96
N ASP A 72 1.73 -9.34 -10.51
CA ASP A 72 1.79 -10.78 -10.27
C ASP A 72 3.16 -11.36 -10.67
N SER A 73 3.67 -10.96 -11.84
CA SER A 73 5.00 -11.37 -12.31
C SER A 73 6.13 -10.90 -11.38
N LEU A 74 6.03 -9.66 -10.86
CA LEU A 74 6.99 -9.14 -9.89
C LEU A 74 6.92 -9.90 -8.55
N LEU A 75 5.73 -10.27 -8.10
CA LEU A 75 5.54 -11.09 -6.90
C LEU A 75 6.27 -12.44 -7.06
N ASP A 76 6.11 -13.11 -8.18
CA ASP A 76 6.75 -14.40 -8.44
C ASP A 76 8.27 -14.29 -8.62
N GLN A 77 8.73 -13.19 -9.19
CA GLN A 77 10.17 -12.90 -9.34
C GLN A 77 10.86 -12.67 -7.99
N HIS A 78 10.26 -11.84 -7.13
CA HIS A 78 10.90 -11.38 -5.89
C HIS A 78 10.49 -12.19 -4.66
N LYS A 79 9.39 -12.93 -4.72
CA LYS A 79 8.83 -13.78 -3.65
C LYS A 79 8.85 -13.11 -2.29
N PRO A 80 8.17 -11.96 -2.14
CA PRO A 80 8.19 -11.21 -0.89
C PRO A 80 7.53 -12.02 0.23
N SER A 81 8.10 -11.95 1.43
CA SER A 81 7.46 -12.54 2.61
C SER A 81 6.36 -11.65 3.20
N LEU A 82 6.43 -10.35 2.92
CA LEU A 82 5.47 -9.37 3.43
C LEU A 82 5.02 -8.42 2.32
N ILE A 83 3.72 -8.11 2.31
CA ILE A 83 3.15 -7.06 1.47
C ILE A 83 2.45 -6.05 2.36
N PHE A 84 2.78 -4.76 2.21
CA PHE A 84 2.07 -3.64 2.82
C PHE A 84 1.37 -2.83 1.75
N ASN A 85 0.07 -2.65 1.87
CA ASN A 85 -0.72 -1.88 0.93
C ASN A 85 -1.18 -0.55 1.52
N PHE A 86 -0.57 0.53 1.04
CA PHE A 86 -0.94 1.92 1.30
C PHE A 86 -1.71 2.55 0.13
N ALA A 87 -1.89 1.81 -0.97
CA ALA A 87 -2.57 2.33 -2.14
C ALA A 87 -4.07 2.37 -1.91
N ALA A 88 -4.63 3.55 -2.02
CA ALA A 88 -6.06 3.81 -1.97
C ALA A 88 -6.40 5.13 -2.68
N GLN A 89 -7.63 5.28 -3.10
CA GLN A 89 -8.25 6.58 -3.26
C GLN A 89 -8.68 7.04 -1.87
N SER A 90 -8.15 8.19 -1.38
CA SER A 90 -8.23 8.56 0.04
C SER A 90 -8.85 9.93 0.34
N MET A 91 -9.26 10.68 -0.70
CA MET A 91 -9.83 12.01 -0.52
C MET A 91 -11.34 11.92 -0.30
N VAL A 92 -11.81 12.34 0.89
CA VAL A 92 -13.22 12.19 1.31
C VAL A 92 -14.16 13.03 0.42
N ALA A 93 -13.85 14.31 0.19
CA ALA A 93 -14.71 15.20 -0.57
C ALA A 93 -14.95 14.68 -2.01
N GLN A 94 -13.89 14.34 -2.71
CA GLN A 94 -13.96 13.83 -4.08
C GLN A 94 -14.68 12.48 -4.19
N SER A 95 -14.73 11.69 -3.11
CA SER A 95 -15.47 10.43 -3.11
C SER A 95 -16.98 10.60 -3.27
N TRP A 96 -17.51 11.80 -2.98
CA TRP A 96 -18.90 12.15 -3.23
C TRP A 96 -19.17 12.58 -4.68
N GLU A 97 -18.14 13.11 -5.35
CA GLU A 97 -18.24 13.56 -6.74
C GLU A 97 -18.08 12.40 -7.73
N HIS A 98 -17.16 11.49 -7.44
CA HIS A 98 -16.79 10.35 -8.29
C HIS A 98 -16.66 9.05 -7.48
N PRO A 99 -17.72 8.54 -6.83
CA PRO A 99 -17.63 7.37 -5.96
C PRO A 99 -17.13 6.11 -6.68
N GLU A 100 -17.42 5.98 -7.98
CA GLU A 100 -16.99 4.85 -8.81
C GLU A 100 -15.47 4.65 -8.81
N ASP A 101 -14.67 5.73 -8.79
CA ASP A 101 -13.21 5.65 -8.76
C ASP A 101 -12.70 5.04 -7.45
N TRP A 102 -13.40 5.35 -6.33
CA TRP A 102 -13.10 4.78 -5.01
C TRP A 102 -13.43 3.29 -4.98
N TYR A 103 -14.63 2.91 -5.44
CA TYR A 103 -15.02 1.50 -5.50
C TYR A 103 -14.15 0.71 -6.49
N GLN A 104 -13.78 1.30 -7.63
CA GLN A 104 -12.87 0.66 -8.56
C GLN A 104 -11.51 0.35 -7.91
N THR A 105 -10.90 1.34 -7.25
CA THR A 105 -9.55 1.18 -6.69
C THR A 105 -9.57 0.41 -5.37
N ASN A 106 -10.42 0.82 -4.41
CA ASN A 106 -10.37 0.32 -3.05
C ASN A 106 -11.09 -1.01 -2.87
N VAL A 107 -12.03 -1.36 -3.79
CA VAL A 107 -12.79 -2.61 -3.71
C VAL A 107 -12.43 -3.55 -4.85
N LEU A 108 -12.76 -3.21 -6.10
CA LEU A 108 -12.65 -4.17 -7.22
C LEU A 108 -11.21 -4.57 -7.50
N SER A 109 -10.31 -3.60 -7.61
CA SER A 109 -8.89 -3.88 -7.85
C SER A 109 -8.23 -4.54 -6.65
N LEU A 110 -8.63 -4.18 -5.43
CA LEU A 110 -8.17 -4.84 -4.23
C LEU A 110 -8.60 -6.31 -4.17
N VAL A 111 -9.87 -6.61 -4.46
CA VAL A 111 -10.38 -8.00 -4.52
C VAL A 111 -9.58 -8.81 -5.53
N SER A 112 -9.36 -8.27 -6.74
CA SER A 112 -8.58 -8.95 -7.79
C SER A 112 -7.12 -9.19 -7.34
N PHE A 113 -6.52 -8.21 -6.67
CA PHE A 113 -5.16 -8.34 -6.13
C PHE A 113 -5.09 -9.39 -5.00
N ILE A 114 -6.06 -9.40 -4.08
CA ILE A 114 -6.12 -10.40 -3.01
C ILE A 114 -6.32 -11.81 -3.57
N ASP A 115 -7.09 -11.95 -4.65
CA ASP A 115 -7.25 -13.26 -5.31
C ASP A 115 -5.93 -13.79 -5.86
N VAL A 116 -5.08 -12.94 -6.44
CA VAL A 116 -3.70 -13.31 -6.82
C VAL A 116 -2.87 -13.68 -5.59
N VAL A 117 -2.87 -12.82 -4.58
CA VAL A 117 -1.97 -12.94 -3.43
C VAL A 117 -2.27 -14.17 -2.57
N ARG A 118 -3.53 -14.57 -2.42
CA ARG A 118 -3.94 -15.74 -1.62
C ARG A 118 -3.39 -17.08 -2.14
N HIS A 119 -2.88 -17.10 -3.36
CA HIS A 119 -2.29 -18.30 -3.97
C HIS A 119 -0.75 -18.34 -3.89
N LYS A 120 -0.12 -17.34 -3.23
CA LYS A 120 1.34 -17.24 -3.10
C LYS A 120 1.81 -17.91 -1.80
N ASP A 121 2.37 -19.09 -1.91
CA ASP A 121 2.84 -19.91 -0.80
C ASP A 121 4.06 -19.34 -0.06
N TYR A 122 4.79 -18.43 -0.70
CA TYR A 122 5.95 -17.73 -0.12
C TYR A 122 5.58 -16.53 0.75
N LEU A 123 4.31 -16.11 0.74
CA LEU A 123 3.86 -14.93 1.46
C LEU A 123 3.47 -15.26 2.89
N ASP A 124 4.16 -14.67 3.86
CA ASP A 124 3.82 -14.82 5.28
C ASP A 124 2.62 -13.97 5.68
N LYS A 125 2.57 -12.70 5.23
CA LYS A 125 1.49 -11.74 5.57
C LYS A 125 1.25 -10.72 4.48
N TYR A 126 -0.04 -10.41 4.31
CA TYR A 126 -0.54 -9.21 3.66
C TYR A 126 -1.11 -8.26 4.73
N ILE A 127 -0.68 -7.00 4.71
CA ILE A 127 -1.12 -5.96 5.63
C ILE A 127 -1.77 -4.83 4.81
N HIS A 128 -3.06 -4.62 5.02
CA HIS A 128 -3.80 -3.54 4.41
C HIS A 128 -3.91 -2.36 5.36
N ILE A 129 -3.54 -1.17 4.91
CA ILE A 129 -3.66 0.07 5.69
C ILE A 129 -5.06 0.62 5.47
N SER A 130 -5.87 0.53 6.51
CA SER A 130 -7.24 1.03 6.53
C SER A 130 -7.31 2.49 7.00
N THR A 131 -8.49 2.97 7.32
CA THR A 131 -8.76 4.35 7.72
C THR A 131 -9.57 4.41 9.02
N PRO A 132 -9.36 5.42 9.89
CA PRO A 132 -10.24 5.65 11.04
C PRO A 132 -11.66 6.05 10.64
N GLU A 133 -11.90 6.49 9.41
CA GLU A 133 -13.22 6.83 8.87
C GLU A 133 -14.21 5.65 8.89
N VAL A 134 -13.72 4.40 9.02
CA VAL A 134 -14.57 3.22 9.19
C VAL A 134 -15.49 3.31 10.41
N TYR A 135 -15.15 4.11 11.40
CA TYR A 135 -15.96 4.34 12.58
C TYR A 135 -17.03 5.43 12.40
N GLY A 136 -16.99 6.18 11.30
CA GLY A 136 -17.91 7.27 11.01
C GLY A 136 -17.69 8.52 11.87
N SER A 137 -18.73 9.31 12.03
CA SER A 137 -18.68 10.54 12.84
C SER A 137 -18.73 10.20 14.34
N LEU A 138 -17.65 10.44 15.04
CA LEU A 138 -17.49 10.12 16.46
C LEU A 138 -17.06 11.36 17.24
N SER A 139 -17.47 11.42 18.52
CA SER A 139 -16.97 12.38 19.48
C SER A 139 -16.11 11.68 20.54
N GLY A 140 -14.92 12.25 20.83
CA GLY A 140 -14.03 11.73 21.88
C GLY A 140 -13.10 10.60 21.40
N TYR A 141 -12.59 9.84 22.35
CA TYR A 141 -11.66 8.74 22.07
C TYR A 141 -12.40 7.45 21.71
N VAL A 142 -11.98 6.82 20.62
CA VAL A 142 -12.48 5.52 20.19
C VAL A 142 -11.35 4.51 20.28
N LYS A 143 -11.60 3.40 20.99
CA LYS A 143 -10.72 2.23 20.96
C LYS A 143 -11.05 1.37 19.76
N GLU A 144 -10.06 0.67 19.23
CA GLU A 144 -10.26 -0.32 18.16
C GLU A 144 -11.33 -1.33 18.55
N ASN A 145 -12.32 -1.47 17.67
CA ASN A 145 -13.42 -2.40 17.83
C ASN A 145 -13.99 -2.76 16.45
N LYS A 146 -15.00 -3.64 16.40
CA LYS A 146 -15.65 -4.09 15.16
C LYS A 146 -16.98 -3.39 14.86
N ASN A 147 -17.33 -2.35 15.61
CA ASN A 147 -18.56 -1.57 15.38
C ASN A 147 -18.25 -0.47 14.35
N TYR A 148 -18.31 -0.81 13.08
CA TYR A 148 -18.05 0.09 11.97
C TYR A 148 -19.34 0.81 11.56
N HIS A 149 -19.24 2.13 11.35
CA HIS A 149 -20.35 2.99 10.92
C HIS A 149 -19.88 3.99 9.85
N PRO A 150 -19.29 3.51 8.73
CA PRO A 150 -18.80 4.38 7.70
C PRO A 150 -19.93 5.22 7.10
N SER A 151 -19.66 6.51 6.84
CA SER A 151 -20.68 7.47 6.42
C SER A 151 -20.34 8.19 5.11
N THR A 152 -19.22 7.86 4.48
CA THR A 152 -18.79 8.45 3.21
C THR A 152 -18.49 7.36 2.19
N PRO A 153 -18.56 7.63 0.87
CA PRO A 153 -18.16 6.66 -0.15
C PRO A 153 -16.72 6.16 0.04
N TYR A 154 -15.82 7.04 0.48
CA TYR A 154 -14.45 6.65 0.84
C TYR A 154 -14.40 5.66 2.00
N ALA A 155 -15.13 5.95 3.08
CA ALA A 155 -15.09 5.09 4.27
C ALA A 155 -15.73 3.72 4.04
N ILE A 156 -16.69 3.62 3.08
CA ILE A 156 -17.38 2.39 2.72
C ILE A 156 -16.52 1.56 1.75
N SER A 157 -15.77 2.21 0.86
CA SER A 157 -14.90 1.56 -0.11
C SER A 157 -13.57 1.12 0.52
#